data_8afbc0a87998b20be3f38e2f3d0eb655
#
_entry.id   8afbc0a87998b20be3f38e2f3d0eb655
#
_cell.length_a   1.000
_cell.length_b   1.000
_cell.length_c   1.000
_cell.angle_alpha   90.00
_cell.angle_beta   90.00
_cell.angle_gamma   90.00
#
_symmetry.space_group_name_H-M   'P 1'
#
loop_
_entity.id
_entity.type
_entity.pdbx_description
1 polymer ?
#
loop_
_entity_poly.entity_id
_entity_poly.type
_entity_poly.pdbx_seq_one_letter_code
_entity_poly.pdbx_strand_id
1 'polypeptide(L)'
;HSIRRRQRQMCIRDSYAIERSCQIKADVVAADETEQGVRAILNLGHTFGHAIETFLDYSDWVHGEAVSAGMLMAAQLSASLGYVSVAEVARIRMILQRCGLPITPPKSMQVDDFKRLMQRDKKVLDGQMRVVILKSLGTAEVTADVPETHLRQLLMSACGG
;
A
#
# COMPACT_ATOMS: atom_id res chain seq x y z
N HIS A 1 -3.43 -21.33 32.44
CA HIS A 1 -2.62 -20.10 32.65
C HIS A 1 -1.92 -19.61 31.36
N SER A 2 -1.47 -20.47 30.44
CA SER A 2 -0.71 -20.07 29.23
C SER A 2 -1.57 -19.37 28.17
N ILE A 3 -2.82 -19.80 27.96
CA ILE A 3 -3.73 -19.23 26.95
C ILE A 3 -4.12 -17.78 27.30
N ARG A 4 -4.48 -17.52 28.58
CA ARG A 4 -4.81 -16.16 29.05
C ARG A 4 -3.60 -15.21 28.96
N ARG A 5 -2.39 -15.71 29.16
CA ARG A 5 -1.17 -14.90 29.04
C ARG A 5 -0.87 -14.54 27.57
N ARG A 6 -1.09 -15.48 26.64
CA ARG A 6 -0.95 -15.24 25.19
C ARG A 6 -1.98 -14.24 24.67
N GLN A 7 -3.26 -14.39 25.08
CA GLN A 7 -4.32 -13.42 24.71
C GLN A 7 -4.03 -12.02 25.25
N ARG A 8 -3.58 -11.88 26.51
CA ARG A 8 -3.23 -10.58 27.10
C ARG A 8 -2.03 -9.94 26.38
N GLN A 9 -1.02 -10.69 25.99
CA GLN A 9 0.12 -10.17 25.23
C GLN A 9 -0.29 -9.77 23.80
N MET A 10 -1.20 -10.49 23.17
CA MET A 10 -1.77 -10.14 21.87
C MET A 10 -2.52 -8.81 21.95
N CYS A 11 -3.46 -8.66 22.89
CA CYS A 11 -4.18 -7.42 23.11
C CYS A 11 -3.29 -6.19 23.39
N ILE A 12 -2.20 -6.37 24.16
CA ILE A 12 -1.24 -5.27 24.42
C ILE A 12 -0.51 -4.85 23.14
N ARG A 13 -0.09 -5.81 22.32
CA ARG A 13 0.59 -5.52 21.05
C ARG A 13 -0.33 -4.85 20.03
N ASP A 14 -1.58 -5.33 19.95
CA ASP A 14 -2.58 -4.76 19.04
C ASP A 14 -2.95 -3.34 19.47
N SER A 15 -3.16 -3.11 20.77
CA SER A 15 -3.42 -1.77 21.32
C SER A 15 -2.26 -0.81 21.06
N TYR A 16 -1.01 -1.27 21.23
CA TYR A 16 0.18 -0.47 20.93
C TYR A 16 0.26 -0.12 19.44
N ALA A 17 0.00 -1.09 18.55
CA ALA A 17 0.01 -0.86 17.11
C ALA A 17 -1.05 0.15 16.68
N ILE A 18 -2.27 0.04 17.23
CA ILE A 18 -3.36 0.99 16.98
C ILE A 18 -3.00 2.38 17.48
N GLU A 19 -2.56 2.50 18.75
CA GLU A 19 -2.16 3.78 19.36
C GLU A 19 -1.06 4.47 18.54
N ARG A 20 -0.01 3.73 18.17
CA ARG A 20 1.10 4.28 17.36
C ARG A 20 0.65 4.69 15.96
N SER A 21 -0.24 3.94 15.35
CA SER A 21 -0.81 4.27 14.03
C SER A 21 -1.65 5.54 14.11
N CYS A 22 -2.49 5.67 15.14
CA CYS A 22 -3.28 6.88 15.36
C CYS A 22 -2.39 8.10 15.65
N GLN A 23 -1.34 7.95 16.48
CA GLN A 23 -0.40 9.03 16.77
C GLN A 23 0.35 9.49 15.52
N ILE A 24 0.92 8.56 14.75
CA ILE A 24 1.63 8.89 13.50
C ILE A 24 0.69 9.61 12.53
N LYS A 25 -0.54 9.12 12.38
CA LYS A 25 -1.53 9.78 11.52
C LYS A 25 -1.86 11.19 12.02
N ALA A 26 -2.06 11.37 13.32
CA ALA A 26 -2.35 12.67 13.91
C ALA A 26 -1.20 13.66 13.70
N ASP A 27 0.06 13.23 13.89
CA ASP A 27 1.24 14.04 13.69
C ASP A 27 1.36 14.50 12.22
N VAL A 28 1.12 13.59 11.27
CA VAL A 28 1.15 13.91 9.83
C VAL A 28 0.01 14.85 9.45
N VAL A 29 -1.21 14.64 9.97
CA VAL A 29 -2.35 15.52 9.69
C VAL A 29 -2.13 16.91 10.31
N ALA A 30 -1.57 17.00 11.51
CA ALA A 30 -1.24 18.28 12.15
C ALA A 30 -0.18 19.07 11.36
N ALA A 31 0.75 18.36 10.71
CA ALA A 31 1.77 18.99 9.86
C ALA A 31 1.22 19.45 8.49
N ASP A 32 0.09 18.90 8.03
CA ASP A 32 -0.51 19.21 6.72
C ASP A 32 -2.02 18.93 6.75
N GLU A 33 -2.79 19.88 7.31
CA GLU A 33 -4.26 19.74 7.43
C GLU A 33 -4.97 19.68 6.07
N THR A 34 -4.45 20.35 5.06
CA THR A 34 -5.09 20.54 3.75
C THR A 34 -4.67 19.52 2.70
N GLU A 35 -3.80 18.56 3.06
CA GLU A 35 -3.28 17.52 2.17
C GLU A 35 -2.60 18.06 0.90
N GLN A 36 -1.86 19.15 1.05
CA GLN A 36 -1.11 19.77 -0.06
C GLN A 36 0.35 19.30 -0.15
N GLY A 37 0.81 18.48 0.80
CA GLY A 37 2.20 18.05 0.89
C GLY A 37 2.38 16.70 1.58
N VAL A 38 2.95 16.71 2.80
CA VAL A 38 3.38 15.50 3.52
C VAL A 38 2.23 14.52 3.82
N ARG A 39 1.00 15.01 4.00
CA ARG A 39 -0.15 14.16 4.31
C ARG A 39 -0.43 13.12 3.22
N ALA A 40 -0.10 13.43 1.97
CA ALA A 40 -0.31 12.51 0.85
C ALA A 40 0.46 11.18 1.01
N ILE A 41 1.54 11.13 1.84
CA ILE A 41 2.26 9.87 2.14
C ILE A 41 1.39 8.83 2.86
N LEU A 42 0.33 9.26 3.55
CA LEU A 42 -0.64 8.34 4.18
C LEU A 42 -1.36 7.46 3.16
N ASN A 43 -1.30 7.83 1.88
CA ASN A 43 -1.89 7.08 0.77
C ASN A 43 -0.92 6.02 0.18
N LEU A 44 0.11 5.58 0.94
CA LEU A 44 0.97 4.46 0.49
C LEU A 44 0.11 3.23 0.16
N GLY A 45 0.23 2.74 -1.07
CA GLY A 45 -0.54 1.60 -1.56
C GLY A 45 -1.95 1.93 -2.09
N HIS A 46 -2.48 3.13 -1.86
CA HIS A 46 -3.86 3.47 -2.24
C HIS A 46 -4.07 3.48 -3.76
N THR A 47 -3.11 3.92 -4.56
CA THR A 47 -3.24 3.92 -6.02
C THR A 47 -3.53 2.54 -6.58
N PHE A 48 -2.84 1.51 -6.08
CA PHE A 48 -3.09 0.11 -6.44
C PHE A 48 -4.32 -0.45 -5.70
N GLY A 49 -4.48 -0.10 -4.42
CA GLY A 49 -5.61 -0.52 -3.59
C GLY A 49 -6.95 -0.09 -4.15
N HIS A 50 -7.11 1.17 -4.55
CA HIS A 50 -8.34 1.69 -5.17
C HIS A 50 -8.65 0.99 -6.50
N ALA A 51 -7.62 0.65 -7.30
CA ALA A 51 -7.84 -0.14 -8.50
C ALA A 51 -8.39 -1.53 -8.17
N ILE A 52 -7.87 -2.18 -7.12
CA ILE A 52 -8.36 -3.48 -6.63
C ILE A 52 -9.79 -3.36 -6.10
N GLU A 53 -10.09 -2.37 -5.26
CA GLU A 53 -11.45 -2.14 -4.73
C GLU A 53 -12.46 -1.91 -5.84
N THR A 54 -12.11 -1.06 -6.82
CA THR A 54 -12.98 -0.77 -7.96
C THR A 54 -13.18 -2.01 -8.83
N PHE A 55 -12.16 -2.86 -8.99
CA PHE A 55 -12.28 -4.12 -9.71
C PHE A 55 -13.23 -5.10 -9.02
N LEU A 56 -13.21 -5.15 -7.69
CA LEU A 56 -14.06 -6.00 -6.85
C LEU A 56 -15.45 -5.39 -6.58
N ASP A 57 -15.76 -4.24 -7.17
CA ASP A 57 -17.01 -3.50 -6.94
C ASP A 57 -17.29 -3.28 -5.43
N TYR A 58 -16.23 -3.10 -4.64
CA TYR A 58 -16.25 -2.87 -3.18
C TYR A 58 -16.96 -3.98 -2.38
N SER A 59 -17.07 -5.20 -2.91
CA SER A 59 -17.88 -6.27 -2.32
C SER A 59 -17.06 -7.33 -1.56
N ASP A 60 -15.95 -7.78 -2.12
CA ASP A 60 -15.25 -8.97 -1.61
C ASP A 60 -14.17 -8.66 -0.57
N TRP A 61 -13.47 -7.54 -0.73
CA TRP A 61 -12.39 -7.12 0.17
C TRP A 61 -12.73 -5.82 0.88
N VAL A 62 -12.36 -5.74 2.17
CA VAL A 62 -12.42 -4.46 2.87
C VAL A 62 -11.25 -3.58 2.45
N HIS A 63 -11.41 -2.27 2.58
CA HIS A 63 -10.41 -1.26 2.19
C HIS A 63 -8.96 -1.62 2.61
N GLY A 64 -8.78 -2.00 3.88
CA GLY A 64 -7.45 -2.34 4.40
C GLY A 64 -6.80 -3.56 3.73
N GLU A 65 -7.58 -4.51 3.22
CA GLU A 65 -7.09 -5.67 2.48
C GLU A 65 -6.59 -5.26 1.10
N ALA A 66 -7.34 -4.45 0.38
CA ALA A 66 -6.93 -3.92 -0.91
C ALA A 66 -5.68 -3.03 -0.79
N VAL A 67 -5.66 -2.15 0.20
CA VAL A 67 -4.50 -1.30 0.50
C VAL A 67 -3.28 -2.14 0.90
N SER A 68 -3.44 -3.25 1.62
CA SER A 68 -2.33 -4.14 1.97
C SER A 68 -1.62 -4.70 0.74
N ALA A 69 -2.37 -5.25 -0.22
CA ALA A 69 -1.81 -5.71 -1.50
C ALA A 69 -1.14 -4.53 -2.24
N GLY A 70 -1.79 -3.37 -2.26
CA GLY A 70 -1.26 -2.15 -2.86
C GLY A 70 0.02 -1.64 -2.20
N MET A 71 0.15 -1.73 -0.87
CA MET A 71 1.37 -1.36 -0.14
C MET A 71 2.56 -2.24 -0.55
N LEU A 72 2.33 -3.55 -0.71
CA LEU A 72 3.40 -4.43 -1.18
C LEU A 72 3.77 -4.14 -2.64
N MET A 73 2.80 -3.83 -3.50
CA MET A 73 3.07 -3.40 -4.88
C MET A 73 3.87 -2.09 -4.91
N ALA A 74 3.53 -1.10 -4.07
CA ALA A 74 4.29 0.14 -3.94
C ALA A 74 5.73 -0.10 -3.45
N ALA A 75 5.94 -1.01 -2.50
CA ALA A 75 7.27 -1.39 -2.04
C ALA A 75 8.09 -2.10 -3.12
N GLN A 76 7.47 -2.98 -3.90
CA GLN A 76 8.11 -3.66 -5.06
C GLN A 76 8.49 -2.65 -6.15
N LEU A 77 7.62 -1.66 -6.42
CA LEU A 77 7.94 -0.56 -7.32
C LEU A 77 9.14 0.23 -6.82
N SER A 78 9.16 0.58 -5.53
CA SER A 78 10.26 1.30 -4.89
C SER A 78 11.59 0.52 -5.00
N ALA A 79 11.55 -0.81 -4.88
CA ALA A 79 12.72 -1.65 -5.07
C ALA A 79 13.19 -1.67 -6.53
N SER A 80 12.27 -1.74 -7.49
CA SER A 80 12.63 -1.68 -8.92
C SER A 80 13.26 -0.35 -9.32
N LEU A 81 12.92 0.72 -8.59
CA LEU A 81 13.51 2.06 -8.74
C LEU A 81 14.82 2.24 -7.95
N GLY A 82 15.26 1.21 -7.19
CA GLY A 82 16.51 1.23 -6.43
C GLY A 82 16.44 1.96 -5.08
N TYR A 83 15.27 2.30 -4.58
CA TYR A 83 15.11 3.04 -3.32
C TYR A 83 15.14 2.14 -2.08
N VAL A 84 14.60 0.93 -2.19
CA VAL A 84 14.61 -0.06 -1.10
C VAL A 84 15.17 -1.39 -1.61
N SER A 85 15.73 -2.17 -0.72
CA SER A 85 16.28 -3.48 -1.05
C SER A 85 15.20 -4.57 -1.14
N VAL A 86 15.51 -5.66 -1.85
CA VAL A 86 14.65 -6.85 -1.89
C VAL A 86 14.40 -7.42 -0.49
N ALA A 87 15.38 -7.32 0.41
CA ALA A 87 15.25 -7.78 1.80
C ALA A 87 14.22 -6.93 2.58
N GLU A 88 14.16 -5.62 2.35
CA GLU A 88 13.15 -4.74 2.95
C GLU A 88 11.75 -5.05 2.42
N VAL A 89 11.60 -5.29 1.12
CA VAL A 89 10.32 -5.74 0.52
C VAL A 89 9.90 -7.08 1.13
N ALA A 90 10.82 -8.03 1.29
CA ALA A 90 10.52 -9.32 1.93
C ALA A 90 10.07 -9.16 3.39
N ARG A 91 10.64 -8.20 4.12
CA ARG A 91 10.23 -7.87 5.49
C ARG A 91 8.80 -7.31 5.52
N ILE A 92 8.44 -6.40 4.62
CA ILE A 92 7.07 -5.87 4.49
C ILE A 92 6.10 -7.02 4.19
N ARG A 93 6.40 -7.84 3.19
CA ARG A 93 5.61 -9.02 2.81
C ARG A 93 5.35 -9.92 4.01
N MET A 94 6.40 -10.26 4.76
CA MET A 94 6.30 -11.13 5.93
C MET A 94 5.37 -10.55 7.01
N ILE A 95 5.43 -9.24 7.26
CA ILE A 95 4.57 -8.58 8.24
C ILE A 95 3.11 -8.66 7.81
N LEU A 96 2.80 -8.30 6.56
CA LEU A 96 1.44 -8.34 6.01
C LEU A 96 0.87 -9.77 6.07
N GLN A 97 1.66 -10.77 5.67
CA GLN A 97 1.26 -12.19 5.77
C GLN A 97 0.99 -12.64 7.21
N ARG A 98 1.82 -12.22 8.18
CA ARG A 98 1.62 -12.54 9.60
C ARG A 98 0.37 -11.89 10.18
N CYS A 99 -0.07 -10.78 9.62
CA CYS A 99 -1.34 -10.14 9.95
C CYS A 99 -2.54 -10.79 9.23
N GLY A 100 -2.33 -11.81 8.41
CA GLY A 100 -3.40 -12.45 7.63
C GLY A 100 -3.93 -11.60 6.48
N LEU A 101 -3.17 -10.58 6.06
CA LEU A 101 -3.59 -9.65 5.02
C LEU A 101 -3.19 -10.14 3.61
N PRO A 102 -3.98 -9.81 2.58
CA PRO A 102 -3.61 -10.09 1.19
C PRO A 102 -2.30 -9.39 0.79
N ILE A 103 -1.48 -10.11 0.03
CA ILE A 103 -0.18 -9.63 -0.47
C ILE A 103 -0.08 -9.63 -2.00
N THR A 104 -1.14 -10.07 -2.68
CA THR A 104 -1.27 -10.06 -4.14
C THR A 104 -2.66 -9.57 -4.50
N PRO A 105 -2.85 -8.97 -5.67
CA PRO A 105 -4.20 -8.65 -6.15
C PRO A 105 -5.03 -9.92 -6.35
N PRO A 106 -6.36 -9.78 -6.53
CA PRO A 106 -7.24 -10.90 -6.87
C PRO A 106 -6.75 -11.64 -8.11
N LYS A 107 -6.79 -12.98 -8.10
CA LYS A 107 -6.29 -13.82 -9.21
C LYS A 107 -7.00 -13.56 -10.54
N SER A 108 -8.23 -13.06 -10.50
CA SER A 108 -9.01 -12.71 -11.68
C SER A 108 -8.60 -11.37 -12.31
N MET A 109 -7.89 -10.51 -11.57
CA MET A 109 -7.49 -9.17 -12.03
C MET A 109 -6.29 -9.25 -12.97
N GLN A 110 -6.40 -8.59 -14.11
CA GLN A 110 -5.37 -8.61 -15.16
C GLN A 110 -4.65 -7.25 -15.25
N VAL A 111 -3.51 -7.24 -15.93
CA VAL A 111 -2.71 -6.02 -16.15
C VAL A 111 -3.53 -4.90 -16.78
N ASP A 112 -4.40 -5.23 -17.73
CA ASP A 112 -5.22 -4.25 -18.43
C ASP A 112 -6.32 -3.66 -17.53
N ASP A 113 -6.80 -4.42 -16.53
CA ASP A 113 -7.73 -3.89 -15.52
C ASP A 113 -7.04 -2.82 -14.68
N PHE A 114 -5.82 -3.07 -14.20
CA PHE A 114 -5.03 -2.07 -13.49
C PHE A 114 -4.84 -0.81 -14.33
N LYS A 115 -4.39 -0.93 -15.57
CA LYS A 115 -4.17 0.21 -16.45
C LYS A 115 -5.44 1.04 -16.64
N ARG A 116 -6.56 0.38 -16.92
CA ARG A 116 -7.86 1.03 -17.12
C ARG A 116 -8.34 1.77 -15.86
N LEU A 117 -8.21 1.13 -14.69
CA LEU A 117 -8.71 1.68 -13.43
C LEU A 117 -7.82 2.79 -12.89
N MET A 118 -6.51 2.63 -12.94
CA MET A 118 -5.54 3.66 -12.55
C MET A 118 -5.61 4.90 -13.46
N GLN A 119 -5.94 4.74 -14.75
CA GLN A 119 -6.16 5.87 -15.67
C GLN A 119 -7.41 6.68 -15.33
N ARG A 120 -8.43 6.05 -14.75
CA ARG A 120 -9.65 6.78 -14.28
C ARG A 120 -9.31 7.67 -13.09
N ASP A 121 -8.51 7.18 -12.17
CA ASP A 121 -8.02 7.93 -11.01
C ASP A 121 -7.17 9.13 -11.44
N LYS A 122 -6.34 8.96 -12.48
CA LYS A 122 -5.53 10.01 -13.12
C LYS A 122 -6.36 11.21 -13.64
N LYS A 123 -7.56 10.97 -14.17
CA LYS A 123 -8.43 12.05 -14.70
C LYS A 123 -9.01 12.96 -13.60
N VAL A 124 -9.08 12.44 -12.38
CA VAL A 124 -9.58 13.19 -11.20
C VAL A 124 -8.50 14.11 -10.62
N LEU A 125 -7.22 13.81 -10.83
CA LEU A 125 -6.07 14.50 -10.24
C LEU A 125 -5.18 15.17 -11.32
N ASP A 126 -5.69 16.16 -12.05
CA ASP A 126 -4.93 16.98 -13.02
C ASP A 126 -4.18 16.21 -14.12
N GLY A 127 -4.64 15.03 -14.48
CA GLY A 127 -4.11 14.28 -15.63
C GLY A 127 -2.76 13.57 -15.40
N GLN A 128 -2.16 13.66 -14.22
CA GLN A 128 -0.92 12.94 -13.86
C GLN A 128 -1.19 11.88 -12.81
N MET A 129 -0.72 10.65 -13.07
CA MET A 129 -0.76 9.58 -12.08
C MET A 129 0.31 9.86 -11.01
N ARG A 130 -0.13 9.99 -9.76
CA ARG A 130 0.76 10.11 -8.61
C ARG A 130 0.74 8.82 -7.81
N VAL A 131 1.92 8.36 -7.42
CA VAL A 131 2.09 7.14 -6.60
C VAL A 131 2.90 7.51 -5.38
N VAL A 132 2.54 6.93 -4.25
CA VAL A 132 3.40 7.00 -3.06
C VAL A 132 4.38 5.84 -3.12
N ILE A 133 5.67 6.15 -3.06
CA ILE A 133 6.78 5.20 -3.04
C ILE A 133 7.56 5.30 -1.74
N LEU A 134 8.31 4.26 -1.39
CA LEU A 134 9.24 4.25 -0.28
C LEU A 134 10.61 4.73 -0.77
N LYS A 135 11.19 5.73 -0.13
CA LYS A 135 12.60 6.12 -0.31
C LYS A 135 13.52 5.29 0.60
N SER A 136 12.98 4.86 1.73
CA SER A 136 13.57 3.89 2.67
C SER A 136 12.44 3.37 3.57
N LEU A 137 12.71 2.36 4.41
CA LEU A 137 11.77 1.99 5.47
C LEU A 137 11.57 3.17 6.43
N GLY A 138 10.32 3.61 6.57
CA GLY A 138 9.94 4.76 7.41
C GLY A 138 9.93 6.11 6.68
N THR A 139 10.30 6.16 5.41
CA THR A 139 10.27 7.40 4.61
C THR A 139 9.56 7.16 3.29
N ALA A 140 8.51 7.90 3.03
CA ALA A 140 7.73 7.82 1.78
C ALA A 140 7.72 9.18 1.06
N GLU A 141 7.48 9.13 -0.24
CA GLU A 141 7.42 10.29 -1.13
C GLU A 141 6.31 10.08 -2.17
N VAL A 142 5.65 11.17 -2.54
CA VAL A 142 4.71 11.18 -3.67
C VAL A 142 5.49 11.52 -4.94
N THR A 143 5.36 10.70 -5.97
CA THR A 143 5.99 10.95 -7.27
C THR A 143 5.01 10.75 -8.41
N ALA A 144 5.17 11.57 -9.46
CA ALA A 144 4.55 11.36 -10.77
C ALA A 144 5.54 10.72 -11.76
N ASP A 145 6.82 10.68 -11.41
CA ASP A 145 7.91 10.22 -12.27
C ASP A 145 8.15 8.70 -12.11
N VAL A 146 7.14 7.91 -12.50
CA VAL A 146 7.30 6.45 -12.55
C VAL A 146 7.47 6.03 -14.01
N PRO A 147 8.63 5.47 -14.39
CA PRO A 147 8.83 4.96 -15.73
C PRO A 147 7.80 3.87 -16.07
N GLU A 148 7.17 3.96 -17.22
CA GLU A 148 6.13 3.02 -17.63
C GLU A 148 6.63 1.57 -17.66
N THR A 149 7.91 1.37 -17.98
CA THR A 149 8.56 0.05 -17.96
C THR A 149 8.53 -0.60 -16.60
N HIS A 150 8.86 0.14 -15.52
CA HIS A 150 8.84 -0.37 -14.15
C HIS A 150 7.41 -0.68 -13.68
N LEU A 151 6.47 0.23 -13.98
CA LEU A 151 5.06 -0.01 -13.66
C LEU A 151 4.52 -1.24 -14.37
N ARG A 152 4.81 -1.39 -15.67
CA ARG A 152 4.36 -2.55 -16.45
C ARG A 152 4.94 -3.85 -15.91
N GLN A 153 6.25 -3.89 -15.61
CA GLN A 153 6.89 -5.08 -15.03
C GLN A 153 6.29 -5.46 -13.69
N LEU A 154 6.02 -4.47 -12.83
CA LEU A 154 5.33 -4.69 -11.55
C LEU A 154 3.97 -5.34 -11.76
N LEU A 155 3.13 -4.77 -12.64
CA LEU A 155 1.78 -5.29 -12.89
C LEU A 155 1.81 -6.70 -13.50
N MET A 156 2.73 -6.97 -14.42
CA MET A 156 2.91 -8.32 -14.97
C MET A 156 3.31 -9.33 -13.90
N SER A 157 4.22 -8.95 -13.00
CA SER A 157 4.63 -9.81 -11.88
C SER A 157 3.51 -10.02 -10.85
N ALA A 158 2.68 -9.00 -10.62
CA ALA A 158 1.59 -9.08 -9.64
C ALA A 158 0.40 -9.91 -10.12
N CYS A 159 0.09 -9.88 -11.43
CA CYS A 159 -1.03 -10.59 -12.05
C CYS A 159 -0.65 -11.96 -12.62
N GLY A 160 0.64 -12.29 -12.76
CA GLY A 160 1.14 -13.51 -13.41
C GLY A 160 1.51 -14.64 -12.44
N GLY A 161 1.18 -14.54 -11.15
CA GLY A 161 1.51 -15.50 -10.10
C GLY A 161 0.41 -16.54 -9.83
#